data_dd7f5ff753bc3c10cf891531a01dd74c
#
_entry.id   dd7f5ff753bc3c10cf891531a01dd74c
#
_cell.length_a   1.000
_cell.length_b   1.000
_cell.length_c   1.000
_cell.angle_alpha   90.00
_cell.angle_beta   90.00
_cell.angle_gamma   90.00
#
_symmetry.space_group_name_H-M   'P 1'
#
loop_
_entity.id
_entity.type
_entity.pdbx_description
1 polymer ?
#
loop_
_entity_poly.entity_id
_entity_poly.type
_entity_poly.pdbx_seq_one_letter_code
_entity_poly.pdbx_strand_id
1 'polypeptide(L)'
;SSYDPPDVTQYTPAEFAAAVSAAENWGTYVTVHAYTPKAIRTAVEAGVKCLEHGQLIDEDTAKFIAEKGVWWSLQPFMEDPDAPSAFPDVSPNRIKQLEMFAGTDLAYRLAKKYNIKTAFGTDNLFSAANAAFQGRMLTRLSKWYSNAEILRMATSGNAELLAMSGPRNPYPGKRGVIEEGAYADILLVDREKLGDRGAFE
;
A
#
# COMPACT_ATOMS: atom_id res chain seq x y z
N SER A 1 -2.49 -0.83 18.68
CA SER A 1 -2.58 -1.21 20.10
C SER A 1 -3.59 -0.33 20.83
N SER A 2 -3.96 -0.66 22.04
CA SER A 2 -4.83 0.20 22.87
C SER A 2 -4.17 1.54 23.23
N TYR A 3 -2.85 1.63 23.10
CA TYR A 3 -2.05 2.81 23.39
C TYR A 3 -1.77 3.68 22.15
N ASP A 4 -2.30 3.31 21.01
CA ASP A 4 -2.00 3.92 19.71
C ASP A 4 -3.31 4.10 18.94
N PRO A 5 -4.12 5.09 19.29
CA PRO A 5 -5.37 5.37 18.60
C PRO A 5 -5.09 5.93 17.18
N PRO A 6 -5.95 5.62 16.19
CA PRO A 6 -5.71 6.00 14.78
C PRO A 6 -5.81 7.51 14.52
N ASP A 7 -6.36 8.28 15.45
CA ASP A 7 -6.59 9.74 15.31
C ASP A 7 -5.45 10.62 15.80
N VAL A 8 -4.38 10.03 16.35
CA VAL A 8 -3.20 10.79 16.79
C VAL A 8 -2.18 10.95 15.67
N THR A 9 -1.51 12.10 15.67
CA THR A 9 -0.29 12.32 14.92
C THR A 9 0.88 12.07 15.85
N GLN A 10 1.60 10.97 15.70
CA GLN A 10 2.68 10.56 16.61
C GLN A 10 3.89 11.49 16.53
N TYR A 11 4.12 12.10 15.36
CA TYR A 11 5.26 12.96 15.08
C TYR A 11 4.83 14.38 14.72
N THR A 12 5.64 15.35 15.10
CA THR A 12 5.50 16.73 14.71
C THR A 12 5.98 16.96 13.26
N PRO A 13 5.57 18.04 12.59
CA PRO A 13 6.11 18.41 11.28
C PRO A 13 7.64 18.52 11.25
N ALA A 14 8.26 18.99 12.33
CA ALA A 14 9.72 19.13 12.43
C ALA A 14 10.43 17.78 12.49
N GLU A 15 9.88 16.80 13.19
CA GLU A 15 10.41 15.44 13.25
C GLU A 15 10.29 14.74 11.89
N PHE A 16 9.17 14.88 11.18
CA PHE A 16 9.04 14.40 9.80
C PHE A 16 10.06 15.06 8.87
N ALA A 17 10.21 16.38 8.94
CA ALA A 17 11.17 17.09 8.10
C ALA A 17 12.62 16.65 8.38
N ALA A 18 12.97 16.36 9.62
CA ALA A 18 14.28 15.83 9.99
C ALA A 18 14.50 14.41 9.41
N ALA A 19 13.49 13.54 9.47
CA ALA A 19 13.55 12.20 8.87
C ALA A 19 13.68 12.27 7.35
N VAL A 20 12.91 13.15 6.68
CA VAL A 20 13.00 13.38 5.24
C VAL A 20 14.39 13.89 4.85
N SER A 21 14.91 14.90 5.53
CA SER A 21 16.26 15.41 5.28
C SER A 21 17.35 14.34 5.46
N ALA A 22 17.21 13.51 6.49
CA ALA A 22 18.13 12.38 6.69
C ALA A 22 18.07 11.37 5.52
N ALA A 23 16.88 11.02 5.06
CA ALA A 23 16.71 10.10 3.92
C ALA A 23 17.27 10.70 2.62
N GLU A 24 17.05 11.99 2.36
CA GLU A 24 17.58 12.70 1.20
C GLU A 24 19.12 12.69 1.18
N ASN A 25 19.78 12.84 2.32
CA ASN A 25 21.24 12.74 2.44
C ASN A 25 21.76 11.33 2.07
N TRP A 26 20.94 10.32 2.17
CA TRP A 26 21.25 8.96 1.74
C TRP A 26 20.80 8.66 0.31
N GLY A 27 20.17 9.62 -0.36
CA GLY A 27 19.62 9.44 -1.71
C GLY A 27 18.43 8.48 -1.75
N THR A 28 17.62 8.46 -0.69
CA THR A 28 16.42 7.63 -0.56
C THR A 28 15.22 8.47 -0.12
N TYR A 29 14.10 7.83 0.23
CA TYR A 29 12.87 8.50 0.61
C TYR A 29 12.30 7.96 1.91
N VAL A 30 11.32 8.68 2.46
CA VAL A 30 10.55 8.26 3.64
C VAL A 30 9.20 7.75 3.20
N THR A 31 8.79 6.60 3.73
CA THR A 31 7.42 6.11 3.76
C THR A 31 6.86 6.24 5.18
N VAL A 32 5.54 6.42 5.32
CA VAL A 32 4.90 6.65 6.61
C VAL A 32 3.63 5.83 6.78
N HIS A 33 3.47 5.18 7.92
CA HIS A 33 2.18 4.65 8.35
C HIS A 33 1.30 5.81 8.82
N ALA A 34 0.21 6.09 8.10
CA ALA A 34 -0.77 7.09 8.50
C ALA A 34 -2.16 6.73 7.99
N TYR A 35 -3.19 6.94 8.80
CA TYR A 35 -4.55 6.51 8.49
C TYR A 35 -5.49 7.67 8.24
N THR A 36 -5.35 8.77 8.98
CA THR A 36 -6.29 9.89 9.00
C THR A 36 -5.81 11.06 8.13
N PRO A 37 -6.73 11.90 7.63
CA PRO A 37 -6.40 13.07 6.81
C PRO A 37 -5.36 13.97 7.44
N LYS A 38 -5.47 14.26 8.74
CA LYS A 38 -4.52 15.11 9.46
C LYS A 38 -3.11 14.51 9.47
N ALA A 39 -2.97 13.23 9.82
CA ALA A 39 -1.68 12.55 9.88
C ALA A 39 -1.02 12.50 8.49
N ILE A 40 -1.81 12.18 7.47
CA ILE A 40 -1.35 12.11 6.07
C ILE A 40 -0.85 13.47 5.60
N ARG A 41 -1.63 14.56 5.79
CA ARG A 41 -1.23 15.90 5.37
C ARG A 41 0.04 16.36 6.06
N THR A 42 0.13 16.17 7.39
CA THR A 42 1.32 16.54 8.17
C THR A 42 2.58 15.87 7.61
N ALA A 43 2.53 14.58 7.31
CA ALA A 43 3.66 13.84 6.77
C ALA A 43 4.03 14.27 5.34
N VAL A 44 3.03 14.41 4.47
CA VAL A 44 3.24 14.79 3.05
C VAL A 44 3.75 16.22 2.91
N GLU A 45 3.25 17.17 3.72
CA GLU A 45 3.74 18.54 3.75
C GLU A 45 5.21 18.62 4.21
N ALA A 46 5.64 17.70 5.05
CA ALA A 46 7.03 17.57 5.46
C ALA A 46 7.95 16.90 4.42
N GLY A 47 7.40 16.39 3.30
CA GLY A 47 8.17 15.83 2.20
C GLY A 47 8.17 14.30 2.06
N VAL A 48 7.35 13.59 2.84
CA VAL A 48 7.16 12.14 2.70
C VAL A 48 6.67 11.80 1.29
N LYS A 49 7.21 10.75 0.68
CA LYS A 49 6.95 10.37 -0.72
C LYS A 49 6.04 9.16 -0.88
N CYS A 50 5.83 8.38 0.16
CA CYS A 50 4.96 7.23 0.14
C CYS A 50 4.12 7.15 1.41
N LEU A 51 2.82 6.95 1.23
CA LEU A 51 1.86 6.70 2.29
C LEU A 51 1.61 5.19 2.38
N GLU A 52 1.76 4.61 3.55
CA GLU A 52 1.29 3.27 3.88
C GLU A 52 -0.10 3.36 4.54
N HIS A 53 -1.00 2.48 4.17
CA HIS A 53 -2.37 2.40 4.68
C HIS A 53 -3.31 3.51 4.15
N GLY A 54 -3.66 4.47 4.97
CA GLY A 54 -4.53 5.58 4.56
C GLY A 54 -6.02 5.25 4.41
N GLN A 55 -6.51 4.14 4.97
CA GLN A 55 -7.91 3.70 4.78
C GLN A 55 -8.96 4.65 5.35
N LEU A 56 -8.58 5.57 6.25
CA LEU A 56 -9.49 6.58 6.82
C LEU A 56 -9.38 7.94 6.11
N ILE A 57 -8.86 7.96 4.90
CA ILE A 57 -8.67 9.18 4.10
C ILE A 57 -10.02 9.78 3.67
N ASP A 58 -10.09 11.09 3.56
CA ASP A 58 -11.16 11.81 2.89
C ASP A 58 -10.79 12.18 1.43
N GLU A 59 -11.78 12.63 0.69
CA GLU A 59 -11.61 12.96 -0.72
C GLU A 59 -10.65 14.14 -0.95
N ASP A 60 -10.69 15.14 -0.09
CA ASP A 60 -9.80 16.31 -0.21
C ASP A 60 -8.34 15.96 0.06
N THR A 61 -8.09 15.02 0.96
CA THR A 61 -6.73 14.51 1.21
C THR A 61 -6.28 13.59 0.08
N ALA A 62 -7.17 12.81 -0.52
CA ALA A 62 -6.83 12.02 -1.70
C ALA A 62 -6.43 12.90 -2.90
N LYS A 63 -7.14 13.99 -3.15
CA LYS A 63 -6.73 15.02 -4.14
C LYS A 63 -5.35 15.59 -3.83
N PHE A 64 -5.14 15.97 -2.58
CA PHE A 64 -3.88 16.55 -2.12
C PHE A 64 -2.69 15.61 -2.35
N ILE A 65 -2.78 14.32 -2.00
CA ILE A 65 -1.69 13.35 -2.26
C ILE A 65 -1.49 13.10 -3.76
N ALA A 66 -2.55 13.14 -4.57
CA ALA A 66 -2.45 13.06 -6.03
C ALA A 66 -1.68 14.26 -6.61
N GLU A 67 -2.03 15.49 -6.21
CA GLU A 67 -1.36 16.73 -6.63
C GLU A 67 0.12 16.77 -6.23
N LYS A 68 0.45 16.20 -5.07
CA LYS A 68 1.83 16.08 -4.58
C LYS A 68 2.62 14.93 -5.22
N GLY A 69 1.97 14.07 -6.00
CA GLY A 69 2.60 12.91 -6.63
C GLY A 69 3.07 11.85 -5.63
N VAL A 70 2.43 11.77 -4.47
CA VAL A 70 2.75 10.81 -3.41
C VAL A 70 2.29 9.42 -3.84
N TRP A 71 3.14 8.41 -3.61
CA TRP A 71 2.76 7.02 -3.75
C TRP A 71 1.82 6.58 -2.63
N TRP A 72 0.88 5.73 -2.96
CA TRP A 72 -0.01 5.12 -1.98
C TRP A 72 0.15 3.61 -1.96
N SER A 73 0.85 3.09 -0.97
CA SER A 73 0.97 1.66 -0.70
C SER A 73 -0.25 1.24 0.12
N LEU A 74 -1.22 0.68 -0.58
CA LEU A 74 -2.55 0.42 -0.05
C LEU A 74 -2.82 -1.09 -0.01
N GLN A 75 -3.32 -1.58 1.14
CA GLN A 75 -3.63 -2.96 1.38
C GLN A 75 -5.14 -3.22 1.19
N PRO A 76 -5.55 -4.30 0.50
CA PRO A 76 -6.96 -4.66 0.31
C PRO A 76 -7.54 -5.34 1.56
N PHE A 77 -7.57 -4.61 2.66
CA PHE A 77 -8.12 -5.10 3.92
C PHE A 77 -9.62 -5.28 3.84
N MET A 78 -10.08 -6.49 4.15
CA MET A 78 -11.50 -6.84 4.23
C MET A 78 -11.68 -8.11 5.05
N GLU A 79 -12.90 -8.37 5.48
CA GLU A 79 -13.28 -9.65 6.09
C GLU A 79 -12.99 -10.80 5.12
N ASP A 80 -12.44 -11.87 5.67
CA ASP A 80 -12.17 -13.10 4.93
C ASP A 80 -12.68 -14.29 5.77
N PRO A 81 -13.68 -15.03 5.31
CA PRO A 81 -14.21 -16.19 6.02
C PRO A 81 -13.18 -17.29 6.27
N ASP A 82 -12.19 -17.42 5.37
CA ASP A 82 -11.14 -18.44 5.45
C ASP A 82 -9.92 -17.98 6.26
N ALA A 83 -9.85 -16.67 6.57
CA ALA A 83 -8.80 -16.07 7.39
C ALA A 83 -9.42 -15.14 8.47
N PRO A 84 -10.14 -15.72 9.44
CA PRO A 84 -10.82 -14.92 10.46
C PRO A 84 -9.83 -14.12 11.29
N SER A 85 -10.31 -13.00 11.83
CA SER A 85 -9.50 -12.17 12.72
C SER A 85 -9.01 -12.95 13.94
N ALA A 86 -7.75 -12.75 14.30
CA ALA A 86 -7.19 -13.26 15.55
C ALA A 86 -7.61 -12.42 16.78
N PHE A 87 -8.26 -11.26 16.55
CA PHE A 87 -8.69 -10.39 17.65
C PHE A 87 -10.10 -10.77 18.13
N PRO A 88 -10.33 -10.80 19.45
CA PRO A 88 -11.68 -10.97 20.00
C PRO A 88 -12.64 -9.88 19.50
N ASP A 89 -13.91 -10.22 19.23
CA ASP A 89 -14.88 -9.34 18.54
C ASP A 89 -15.10 -7.98 19.21
N VAL A 90 -14.99 -7.90 20.53
CA VAL A 90 -15.18 -6.66 21.29
C VAL A 90 -13.86 -5.99 21.70
N SER A 91 -12.73 -6.48 21.20
CA SER A 91 -11.44 -5.89 21.56
C SER A 91 -11.22 -4.55 20.84
N PRO A 92 -10.49 -3.58 21.44
CA PRO A 92 -10.12 -2.34 20.78
C PRO A 92 -9.39 -2.57 19.43
N ASN A 93 -8.59 -3.62 19.33
CA ASN A 93 -7.89 -3.97 18.10
C ASN A 93 -8.86 -4.43 17.01
N ARG A 94 -9.90 -5.19 17.36
CA ARG A 94 -10.93 -5.61 16.39
C ARG A 94 -11.75 -4.43 15.91
N ILE A 95 -12.12 -3.52 16.78
CA ILE A 95 -12.84 -2.29 16.41
C ILE A 95 -12.03 -1.50 15.38
N LYS A 96 -10.75 -1.24 15.65
CA LYS A 96 -9.86 -0.56 14.70
C LYS A 96 -9.74 -1.30 13.37
N GLN A 97 -9.62 -2.64 13.41
CA GLN A 97 -9.56 -3.46 12.20
C GLN A 97 -10.82 -3.30 11.35
N LEU A 98 -12.00 -3.27 11.96
CA LEU A 98 -13.26 -3.07 11.26
C LEU A 98 -13.38 -1.66 10.65
N GLU A 99 -12.87 -0.63 11.33
CA GLU A 99 -12.77 0.72 10.78
C GLU A 99 -11.89 0.75 9.54
N MET A 100 -10.73 0.08 9.55
CA MET A 100 -9.86 -0.03 8.37
C MET A 100 -10.56 -0.77 7.23
N PHE A 101 -11.25 -1.86 7.51
CA PHE A 101 -12.02 -2.60 6.50
C PHE A 101 -13.11 -1.74 5.87
N ALA A 102 -13.84 -0.97 6.67
CA ALA A 102 -14.87 -0.07 6.18
C ALA A 102 -14.31 1.04 5.26
N GLY A 103 -13.12 1.56 5.57
CA GLY A 103 -12.46 2.60 4.77
C GLY A 103 -11.81 2.11 3.49
N THR A 104 -11.50 0.82 3.37
CA THR A 104 -10.73 0.26 2.24
C THR A 104 -11.42 0.50 0.88
N ASP A 105 -12.73 0.31 0.79
CA ASP A 105 -13.46 0.48 -0.46
C ASP A 105 -13.41 1.93 -0.97
N LEU A 106 -13.59 2.90 -0.08
CA LEU A 106 -13.47 4.31 -0.42
C LEU A 106 -12.05 4.66 -0.85
N ALA A 107 -11.04 4.18 -0.13
CA ALA A 107 -9.64 4.43 -0.43
C ALA A 107 -9.27 4.00 -1.86
N TYR A 108 -9.59 2.76 -2.26
CA TYR A 108 -9.33 2.29 -3.62
C TYR A 108 -10.11 3.06 -4.70
N ARG A 109 -11.37 3.42 -4.42
CA ARG A 109 -12.15 4.26 -5.35
C ARG A 109 -11.54 5.64 -5.54
N LEU A 110 -11.06 6.26 -4.47
CA LEU A 110 -10.38 7.56 -4.53
C LEU A 110 -9.03 7.44 -5.24
N ALA A 111 -8.26 6.40 -4.97
CA ALA A 111 -6.99 6.14 -5.66
C ALA A 111 -7.21 6.04 -7.18
N LYS A 112 -8.23 5.30 -7.61
CA LYS A 112 -8.58 5.18 -9.03
C LYS A 112 -9.13 6.49 -9.61
N LYS A 113 -10.03 7.18 -8.89
CA LYS A 113 -10.66 8.43 -9.32
C LYS A 113 -9.63 9.53 -9.61
N TYR A 114 -8.62 9.65 -8.78
CA TYR A 114 -7.57 10.67 -8.89
C TYR A 114 -6.28 10.16 -9.54
N ASN A 115 -6.30 8.94 -10.09
CA ASN A 115 -5.14 8.31 -10.74
C ASN A 115 -3.88 8.39 -9.86
N ILE A 116 -4.05 8.11 -8.56
CA ILE A 116 -2.94 8.12 -7.61
C ILE A 116 -2.04 6.91 -7.90
N LYS A 117 -0.73 7.12 -7.91
CA LYS A 117 0.24 6.03 -8.01
C LYS A 117 0.05 5.09 -6.83
N THR A 118 -0.45 3.88 -7.09
CA THR A 118 -0.79 2.91 -6.06
C THR A 118 0.15 1.71 -6.14
N ALA A 119 0.72 1.33 -5.00
CA ALA A 119 1.51 0.13 -4.83
C ALA A 119 0.69 -0.94 -4.10
N PHE A 120 0.93 -2.21 -4.42
CA PHE A 120 0.32 -3.33 -3.73
C PHE A 120 1.22 -3.83 -2.61
N GLY A 121 0.66 -3.97 -1.42
CA GLY A 121 1.27 -4.63 -0.28
C GLY A 121 0.24 -5.48 0.48
N THR A 122 0.67 -6.38 1.33
CA THR A 122 -0.22 -7.27 2.09
C THR A 122 -0.27 -6.96 3.58
N ASP A 123 0.82 -6.46 4.14
CA ASP A 123 0.98 -6.19 5.57
C ASP A 123 0.66 -7.41 6.47
N ASN A 124 0.95 -8.62 5.99
CA ASN A 124 0.71 -9.87 6.71
C ASN A 124 1.86 -10.19 7.67
N LEU A 125 1.99 -9.43 8.77
CA LEU A 125 3.12 -9.52 9.69
C LEU A 125 2.87 -10.44 10.90
N PHE A 126 1.66 -10.49 11.43
CA PHE A 126 1.40 -11.06 12.76
C PHE A 126 0.79 -12.46 12.74
N SER A 127 0.60 -13.07 11.59
CA SER A 127 0.02 -14.40 11.43
C SER A 127 0.75 -15.20 10.35
N ALA A 128 1.52 -16.19 10.75
CA ALA A 128 2.17 -17.11 9.82
C ALA A 128 1.15 -17.85 8.92
N ALA A 129 -0.03 -18.17 9.47
CA ALA A 129 -1.11 -18.79 8.71
C ALA A 129 -1.61 -17.86 7.59
N ASN A 130 -1.84 -16.58 7.90
CA ASN A 130 -2.30 -15.61 6.89
C ASN A 130 -1.21 -15.27 5.87
N ALA A 131 0.07 -15.35 6.24
CA ALA A 131 1.18 -15.14 5.32
C ALA A 131 1.18 -16.15 4.17
N ALA A 132 0.67 -17.37 4.38
CA ALA A 132 0.51 -18.37 3.32
C ALA A 132 -0.53 -17.97 2.26
N PHE A 133 -1.42 -17.04 2.57
CA PHE A 133 -2.51 -16.59 1.67
C PHE A 133 -2.27 -15.22 1.04
N GLN A 134 -1.02 -14.75 0.99
CA GLN A 134 -0.71 -13.42 0.42
C GLN A 134 -1.19 -13.26 -1.03
N GLY A 135 -1.10 -14.32 -1.84
CA GLY A 135 -1.62 -14.33 -3.21
C GLY A 135 -3.12 -14.01 -3.31
N ARG A 136 -3.92 -14.48 -2.35
CA ARG A 136 -5.35 -14.16 -2.27
C ARG A 136 -5.63 -12.67 -2.10
N MET A 137 -4.79 -11.95 -1.39
CA MET A 137 -4.97 -10.50 -1.25
C MET A 137 -4.87 -9.78 -2.59
N LEU A 138 -4.06 -10.31 -3.51
CA LEU A 138 -3.98 -9.77 -4.86
C LEU A 138 -5.33 -9.91 -5.60
N THR A 139 -6.02 -11.05 -5.45
CA THR A 139 -7.32 -11.28 -6.10
C THR A 139 -8.41 -10.34 -5.61
N ARG A 140 -8.34 -9.86 -4.37
CA ARG A 140 -9.29 -8.90 -3.79
C ARG A 140 -9.34 -7.58 -4.55
N LEU A 141 -8.23 -7.19 -5.19
CA LEU A 141 -8.13 -5.97 -6.00
C LEU A 141 -9.05 -5.99 -7.22
N SER A 142 -9.52 -7.16 -7.67
CA SER A 142 -10.48 -7.30 -8.77
C SER A 142 -11.82 -6.61 -8.52
N LYS A 143 -12.08 -6.22 -7.26
CA LYS A 143 -13.23 -5.37 -6.91
C LYS A 143 -13.14 -3.98 -7.53
N TRP A 144 -11.94 -3.46 -7.74
CA TRP A 144 -11.70 -2.07 -8.20
C TRP A 144 -10.93 -1.98 -9.51
N TYR A 145 -10.09 -2.95 -9.82
CA TYR A 145 -9.16 -2.94 -10.94
C TYR A 145 -9.35 -4.16 -11.85
N SER A 146 -9.01 -4.01 -13.13
CA SER A 146 -8.85 -5.15 -14.04
C SER A 146 -7.61 -5.98 -13.69
N ASN A 147 -7.60 -7.25 -14.09
CA ASN A 147 -6.45 -8.13 -13.84
C ASN A 147 -5.13 -7.56 -14.40
N ALA A 148 -5.18 -6.87 -15.55
CA ALA A 148 -4.01 -6.22 -16.13
C ALA A 148 -3.50 -5.02 -15.27
N GLU A 149 -4.41 -4.23 -14.69
CA GLU A 149 -4.03 -3.16 -13.76
C GLU A 149 -3.42 -3.73 -12.48
N ILE A 150 -4.00 -4.81 -11.95
CA ILE A 150 -3.52 -5.50 -10.75
C ILE A 150 -2.10 -6.03 -10.96
N LEU A 151 -1.87 -6.71 -12.08
CA LEU A 151 -0.53 -7.23 -12.42
C LEU A 151 0.49 -6.11 -12.54
N ARG A 152 0.16 -5.01 -13.24
CA ARG A 152 1.06 -3.86 -13.32
C ARG A 152 1.34 -3.26 -11.96
N MET A 153 0.33 -3.10 -11.10
CA MET A 153 0.49 -2.58 -9.74
C MET A 153 1.46 -3.45 -8.93
N ALA A 154 1.29 -4.77 -8.95
CA ALA A 154 2.09 -5.71 -8.18
C ALA A 154 3.50 -5.95 -8.76
N THR A 155 3.76 -5.58 -10.00
CA THR A 155 5.05 -5.81 -10.68
C THR A 155 5.76 -4.50 -11.02
N SER A 156 5.50 -3.91 -12.19
CA SER A 156 6.19 -2.70 -12.65
C SER A 156 5.89 -1.48 -11.77
N GLY A 157 4.66 -1.34 -11.24
CA GLY A 157 4.30 -0.28 -10.30
C GLY A 157 5.08 -0.37 -8.99
N ASN A 158 5.10 -1.54 -8.36
CA ASN A 158 5.91 -1.76 -7.16
C ASN A 158 7.42 -1.56 -7.44
N ALA A 159 7.90 -1.97 -8.62
CA ALA A 159 9.29 -1.75 -9.01
C ALA A 159 9.63 -0.27 -9.17
N GLU A 160 8.71 0.56 -9.70
CA GLU A 160 8.87 2.01 -9.78
C GLU A 160 8.96 2.66 -8.40
N LEU A 161 8.10 2.26 -7.46
CA LEU A 161 8.19 2.73 -6.08
C LEU A 161 9.53 2.36 -5.43
N LEU A 162 9.94 1.10 -5.53
CA LEU A 162 11.20 0.61 -4.94
C LEU A 162 12.44 1.28 -5.56
N ALA A 163 12.37 1.67 -6.84
CA ALA A 163 13.46 2.39 -7.51
C ALA A 163 13.71 3.79 -6.91
N MET A 164 12.74 4.37 -6.21
CA MET A 164 12.92 5.62 -5.46
C MET A 164 13.93 5.50 -4.32
N SER A 165 14.31 4.28 -3.91
CA SER A 165 15.43 4.04 -2.99
C SER A 165 16.78 4.51 -3.58
N GLY A 166 16.84 4.83 -4.86
CA GLY A 166 18.03 5.38 -5.52
C GLY A 166 19.27 4.52 -5.34
N PRO A 167 20.41 5.09 -4.89
CA PRO A 167 21.64 4.34 -4.64
C PRO A 167 21.52 3.26 -3.56
N ARG A 168 20.47 3.29 -2.75
CA ARG A 168 20.20 2.30 -1.69
C ARG A 168 19.34 1.13 -2.19
N ASN A 169 18.89 1.18 -3.46
CA ASN A 169 18.15 0.08 -4.06
C ASN A 169 19.04 -1.18 -4.17
N PRO A 170 18.71 -2.29 -3.46
CA PRO A 170 19.52 -3.51 -3.51
C PRO A 170 19.45 -4.22 -4.88
N TYR A 171 18.52 -3.82 -5.73
CA TYR A 171 18.31 -4.39 -7.06
C TYR A 171 18.34 -3.29 -8.12
N PRO A 172 19.51 -2.90 -8.61
CA PRO A 172 19.66 -1.74 -9.50
C PRO A 172 19.15 -1.97 -10.93
N GLY A 173 18.91 -3.22 -11.34
CA GLY A 173 18.41 -3.56 -12.66
C GLY A 173 16.91 -3.31 -12.80
N LYS A 174 16.42 -3.29 -14.04
CA LYS A 174 14.99 -3.20 -14.34
C LYS A 174 14.26 -4.46 -13.89
N ARG A 175 13.08 -4.29 -13.34
CA ARG A 175 12.23 -5.40 -12.88
C ARG A 175 10.75 -5.08 -13.12
N GLY A 176 9.92 -6.14 -13.02
CA GLY A 176 8.47 -6.02 -13.23
C GLY A 176 8.07 -5.74 -14.67
N VAL A 177 8.99 -5.89 -15.61
CA VAL A 177 8.80 -5.71 -17.06
C VAL A 177 9.47 -6.83 -17.83
N ILE A 178 8.95 -7.14 -19.02
CA ILE A 178 9.56 -8.10 -19.94
C ILE A 178 10.23 -7.30 -21.04
N GLU A 179 11.53 -7.06 -20.88
CA GLU A 179 12.34 -6.37 -21.87
C GLU A 179 13.82 -6.79 -21.76
N GLU A 180 14.61 -6.55 -22.80
CA GLU A 180 16.04 -6.86 -22.81
C GLU A 180 16.77 -6.09 -21.71
N GLY A 181 17.60 -6.78 -20.95
CA GLY A 181 18.37 -6.23 -19.82
C GLY A 181 17.59 -6.14 -18.50
N ALA A 182 16.32 -6.54 -18.45
CA ALA A 182 15.58 -6.69 -17.20
C ALA A 182 15.94 -7.98 -16.46
N TYR A 183 15.70 -8.02 -15.13
CA TYR A 183 15.80 -9.28 -14.40
C TYR A 183 14.79 -10.29 -14.92
N ALA A 184 15.22 -11.55 -15.04
CA ALA A 184 14.41 -12.66 -15.54
C ALA A 184 13.58 -13.35 -14.44
N ASP A 185 12.98 -12.57 -13.54
CA ASP A 185 12.03 -13.06 -12.56
C ASP A 185 10.67 -13.20 -13.25
N ILE A 186 10.45 -14.35 -13.90
CA ILE A 186 9.32 -14.58 -14.82
C ILE A 186 8.41 -15.65 -14.26
N LEU A 187 7.11 -15.36 -14.23
CA LEU A 187 6.05 -16.32 -13.96
C LEU A 187 5.34 -16.69 -15.29
N LEU A 188 5.20 -17.98 -15.54
CA LEU A 188 4.35 -18.48 -16.62
C LEU A 188 2.98 -18.79 -16.03
N VAL A 189 1.95 -18.11 -16.52
CA VAL A 189 0.56 -18.29 -16.09
C VAL A 189 -0.31 -18.68 -17.28
N ASP A 190 -1.35 -19.48 -17.01
CA ASP A 190 -2.31 -19.86 -18.02
C ASP A 190 -3.14 -18.64 -18.46
N ARG A 191 -3.20 -18.38 -19.76
CA ARG A 191 -3.92 -17.25 -20.35
C ARG A 191 -5.41 -17.27 -20.01
N GLU A 192 -6.03 -18.45 -19.97
CA GLU A 192 -7.47 -18.58 -19.67
C GLU A 192 -7.77 -18.13 -18.24
N LYS A 193 -6.85 -18.38 -17.32
CA LYS A 193 -6.96 -17.96 -15.92
C LYS A 193 -6.77 -16.47 -15.70
N LEU A 194 -6.09 -15.74 -16.58
CA LEU A 194 -5.95 -14.29 -16.48
C LEU A 194 -7.28 -13.52 -16.60
N GLY A 195 -8.29 -14.13 -17.20
CA GLY A 195 -9.66 -13.60 -17.27
C GLY A 195 -10.55 -14.00 -16.09
N ASP A 196 -10.14 -15.00 -15.31
CA ASP A 196 -10.89 -15.55 -14.19
C ASP A 196 -10.44 -14.93 -12.86
N ARG A 197 -11.39 -14.73 -11.92
CA ARG A 197 -11.09 -14.19 -10.58
C ARG A 197 -10.19 -15.09 -9.74
N GLY A 198 -10.11 -16.38 -10.06
CA GLY A 198 -9.25 -17.39 -9.44
C GLY A 198 -7.82 -17.48 -10.00
N ALA A 199 -7.40 -16.58 -10.89
CA ALA A 199 -6.11 -16.66 -11.58
C ALA A 199 -4.88 -16.53 -10.66
N PHE A 200 -5.06 -16.18 -9.41
CA PHE A 200 -3.99 -15.91 -8.44
C PHE A 200 -4.09 -16.77 -7.16
N GLU A 201 -4.95 -17.78 -7.16
CA GLU A 201 -5.08 -18.74 -6.05
C GLU A 201 -3.97 -19.81 -6.06
#